data_6fdaa9fc1d24dbe3a9c6d58cdd5b10f6
#
_entry.id   6fdaa9fc1d24dbe3a9c6d58cdd5b10f6
#
_cell.length_a   1.000
_cell.length_b   1.000
_cell.length_c   1.000
_cell.angle_alpha   90.00
_cell.angle_beta   90.00
_cell.angle_gamma   90.00
#
_symmetry.space_group_name_H-M   'P 1'
#
loop_
_entity.id
_entity.type
_entity.pdbx_description
1 polymer ?
#
loop_
_entity_poly.entity_id
_entity_poly.type
_entity_poly.pdbx_seq_one_letter_code
_entity_poly.pdbx_strand_id
1 'polypeptide(L)'
;VGSALRCVHQKCAGSNELSQFKVTKQIEFCYGHRLLNYDGKCKHLHGHNGLLEIEVGADSLDDRGMVIDFGDIKDVVKEWVDDKMDHKMILSKDDPILGMLNDINEPVYVMDENPTAENIAKEIHVEARKAGLDILETRLWETPSSFATYSSPVAALASDSGREGD
;
A
#
# COMPACT_ATOMS: atom_id res chain seq x y z
N VAL A 1 22.77 -12.64 8.95
CA VAL A 1 23.76 -12.02 8.07
C VAL A 1 22.98 -11.05 7.21
N GLY A 2 22.98 -9.76 7.61
CA GLY A 2 22.17 -8.73 6.98
C GLY A 2 22.67 -8.39 5.58
N SER A 3 21.81 -8.56 4.60
CA SER A 3 21.98 -7.98 3.27
C SER A 3 21.53 -6.53 3.33
N ALA A 4 22.49 -5.61 3.39
CA ALA A 4 22.23 -4.18 3.29
C ALA A 4 21.80 -3.87 1.85
N LEU A 5 20.54 -3.45 1.69
CA LEU A 5 20.06 -2.81 0.47
C LEU A 5 20.98 -1.62 0.14
N ARG A 6 21.70 -1.72 -0.96
CA ARG A 6 22.47 -0.59 -1.49
C ARG A 6 21.50 0.44 -2.04
N CYS A 7 21.25 1.46 -1.24
CA CYS A 7 20.55 2.66 -1.66
C CYS A 7 21.33 3.33 -2.80
N VAL A 8 20.86 3.19 -4.03
CA VAL A 8 21.38 3.96 -5.16
C VAL A 8 20.73 5.34 -5.08
N HIS A 9 21.46 6.30 -4.48
CA HIS A 9 21.08 7.70 -4.47
C HIS A 9 21.18 8.27 -5.89
N GLN A 10 20.08 8.27 -6.62
CA GLN A 10 19.94 9.12 -7.79
C GLN A 10 19.02 10.28 -7.44
N LYS A 11 19.60 11.49 -7.39
CA LYS A 11 18.91 12.75 -7.13
C LYS A 11 17.89 12.99 -8.23
N CYS A 12 16.60 12.82 -7.94
CA CYS A 12 15.55 13.36 -8.79
C CYS A 12 15.37 14.84 -8.49
N ALA A 13 15.76 15.69 -9.45
CA ALA A 13 15.41 17.10 -9.45
C ALA A 13 13.92 17.23 -9.75
N GLY A 14 13.18 18.00 -8.96
CA GLY A 14 11.75 18.20 -9.09
C GLY A 14 11.36 18.78 -10.45
N SER A 15 10.71 17.96 -11.24
CA SER A 15 9.81 18.36 -12.31
C SER A 15 8.66 17.35 -12.34
N ASN A 16 7.46 17.83 -12.60
CA ASN A 16 6.24 17.04 -12.74
C ASN A 16 6.27 16.27 -14.09
N GLU A 17 7.42 15.67 -14.43
CA GLU A 17 7.62 14.87 -15.64
C GLU A 17 7.26 13.43 -15.33
N LEU A 18 6.40 12.87 -16.19
CA LEU A 18 6.00 11.47 -16.17
C LEU A 18 7.25 10.62 -16.38
N SER A 19 7.55 9.70 -15.46
CA SER A 19 8.64 8.74 -15.62
C SER A 19 8.59 8.06 -16.98
N GLN A 20 9.75 7.96 -17.64
CA GLN A 20 9.86 7.37 -18.99
C GLN A 20 9.53 5.89 -19.01
N PHE A 21 9.93 5.19 -17.95
CA PHE A 21 9.72 3.75 -17.82
C PHE A 21 8.88 3.48 -16.58
N LYS A 22 7.93 2.57 -16.71
CA LYS A 22 7.07 2.13 -15.60
C LYS A 22 6.94 0.62 -15.61
N VAL A 23 6.93 0.05 -14.44
CA VAL A 23 6.66 -1.38 -14.23
C VAL A 23 5.57 -1.52 -13.19
N THR A 24 4.70 -2.51 -13.38
CA THR A 24 3.61 -2.80 -12.45
C THR A 24 3.71 -4.24 -11.96
N LYS A 25 3.70 -4.43 -10.65
CA LYS A 25 3.59 -5.74 -10.00
C LYS A 25 2.18 -5.94 -9.48
N GLN A 26 1.57 -7.07 -9.83
CA GLN A 26 0.28 -7.50 -9.30
C GLN A 26 0.47 -8.47 -8.13
N ILE A 27 -0.34 -8.30 -7.08
CA ILE A 27 -0.36 -9.12 -5.86
C ILE A 27 -1.82 -9.37 -5.51
N GLU A 28 -2.22 -10.62 -5.36
CA GLU A 28 -3.55 -11.00 -4.90
C GLU A 28 -3.54 -11.24 -3.40
N PHE A 29 -4.61 -10.84 -2.70
CA PHE A 29 -4.85 -11.13 -1.30
C PHE A 29 -6.35 -11.13 -0.97
N CYS A 30 -6.74 -11.82 0.09
CA CYS A 30 -8.13 -11.90 0.53
C CYS A 30 -8.30 -11.08 1.80
N TYR A 31 -9.36 -10.27 1.87
CA TYR A 31 -9.67 -9.52 3.08
C TYR A 31 -11.17 -9.38 3.29
N GLY A 32 -11.57 -9.16 4.53
CA GLY A 32 -12.92 -8.73 4.86
C GLY A 32 -12.92 -7.27 5.32
N HIS A 33 -14.04 -6.59 5.16
CA HIS A 33 -14.22 -5.24 5.68
C HIS A 33 -15.68 -4.86 5.85
N ARG A 34 -15.94 -3.71 6.42
CA ARG A 34 -17.20 -2.97 6.34
C ARG A 34 -16.97 -1.48 6.51
N LEU A 35 -17.92 -0.66 6.07
CA LEU A 35 -17.83 0.79 6.16
C LEU A 35 -18.78 1.33 7.24
N LEU A 36 -18.25 2.15 8.14
CA LEU A 36 -19.04 2.89 9.12
C LEU A 36 -19.66 4.14 8.48
N ASN A 37 -20.79 4.59 9.05
CA ASN A 37 -21.49 5.81 8.61
C ASN A 37 -21.85 5.79 7.11
N TYR A 38 -22.12 4.62 6.58
CA TYR A 38 -22.46 4.38 5.19
C TYR A 38 -23.82 3.65 5.09
N ASP A 39 -24.72 4.14 4.23
CA ASP A 39 -26.10 3.60 4.08
C ASP A 39 -26.26 2.67 2.88
N GLY A 40 -25.20 2.05 2.41
CA GLY A 40 -25.23 1.04 1.36
C GLY A 40 -24.95 -0.38 1.86
N LYS A 41 -24.79 -1.33 0.93
CA LYS A 41 -24.54 -2.74 1.26
C LYS A 41 -23.25 -2.96 2.02
N CYS A 42 -22.21 -2.12 1.77
CA CYS A 42 -20.90 -2.26 2.40
C CYS A 42 -20.88 -1.93 3.90
N LYS A 43 -22.01 -1.51 4.50
CA LYS A 43 -22.16 -1.44 5.97
C LYS A 43 -22.15 -2.81 6.66
N HIS A 44 -22.40 -3.86 5.92
CA HIS A 44 -22.36 -5.23 6.42
C HIS A 44 -20.97 -5.84 6.20
N LEU A 45 -20.57 -6.75 7.07
CA LEU A 45 -19.33 -7.52 6.89
C LEU A 45 -19.38 -8.28 5.57
N HIS A 46 -18.36 -8.09 4.74
CA HIS A 46 -18.19 -8.79 3.47
C HIS A 46 -16.71 -8.86 3.14
N GLY A 47 -16.34 -9.52 2.05
CA GLY A 47 -14.93 -9.69 1.68
C GLY A 47 -14.72 -9.66 0.17
N HIS A 48 -13.45 -9.49 -0.19
CA HIS A 48 -12.97 -9.44 -1.55
C HIS A 48 -11.74 -10.31 -1.75
N ASN A 49 -11.59 -10.84 -2.95
CA ASN A 49 -10.30 -11.25 -3.48
C ASN A 49 -9.72 -10.01 -4.17
N GLY A 50 -8.97 -9.22 -3.40
CA GLY A 50 -8.38 -7.98 -3.89
C GLY A 50 -7.21 -8.26 -4.83
N LEU A 51 -7.15 -7.52 -5.94
CA LEU A 51 -5.97 -7.46 -6.80
C LEU A 51 -5.30 -6.11 -6.59
N LEU A 52 -4.11 -6.14 -6.02
CA LEU A 52 -3.26 -4.98 -5.79
C LEU A 52 -2.31 -4.79 -6.96
N GLU A 53 -2.20 -3.57 -7.48
CA GLU A 53 -1.21 -3.19 -8.48
C GLU A 53 -0.29 -2.12 -7.87
N ILE A 54 1.02 -2.37 -7.93
CA ILE A 54 2.06 -1.45 -7.49
C ILE A 54 2.84 -0.98 -8.71
N GLU A 55 2.74 0.31 -9.03
CA GLU A 55 3.48 0.92 -10.13
C GLU A 55 4.73 1.63 -9.61
N VAL A 56 5.89 1.27 -10.17
CA VAL A 56 7.19 1.92 -9.92
C VAL A 56 7.68 2.52 -11.23
N GLY A 57 8.25 3.71 -11.18
CA GLY A 57 8.76 4.40 -12.35
C GLY A 57 10.20 4.87 -12.21
N ALA A 58 10.86 5.06 -13.36
CA ALA A 58 12.18 5.65 -13.44
C ALA A 58 12.37 6.43 -14.75
N ASP A 59 13.25 7.43 -14.72
CA ASP A 59 13.60 8.21 -15.92
C ASP A 59 14.67 7.50 -16.75
N SER A 60 15.42 6.57 -16.14
CA SER A 60 16.42 5.72 -16.79
C SER A 60 16.44 4.34 -16.17
N LEU A 61 16.90 3.37 -16.92
CA LEU A 61 17.09 2.00 -16.46
C LEU A 61 18.45 1.83 -15.76
N ASP A 62 18.53 0.84 -14.87
CA ASP A 62 19.79 0.45 -14.23
C ASP A 62 20.74 -0.27 -15.21
N ASP A 63 21.93 -0.67 -14.74
CA ASP A 63 22.93 -1.37 -15.55
C ASP A 63 22.44 -2.73 -16.11
N ARG A 64 21.36 -3.26 -15.56
CA ARG A 64 20.70 -4.49 -16.04
C ARG A 64 19.58 -4.22 -17.04
N GLY A 65 19.25 -2.95 -17.31
CA GLY A 65 18.16 -2.54 -18.16
C GLY A 65 16.79 -2.62 -17.46
N MET A 66 16.72 -2.46 -16.13
CA MET A 66 15.48 -2.56 -15.35
C MET A 66 15.15 -1.23 -14.66
N VAL A 67 13.87 -0.98 -14.42
CA VAL A 67 13.40 0.03 -13.44
C VAL A 67 13.70 -0.47 -12.03
N ILE A 68 13.29 -1.70 -11.75
CA ILE A 68 13.49 -2.43 -10.50
C ILE A 68 13.23 -3.92 -10.75
N ASP A 69 13.80 -4.81 -9.95
CA ASP A 69 13.42 -6.21 -9.99
C ASP A 69 12.00 -6.43 -9.42
N PHE A 70 11.16 -7.18 -10.13
CA PHE A 70 9.82 -7.52 -9.63
C PHE A 70 9.83 -8.32 -8.33
N GLY A 71 10.95 -9.04 -8.07
CA GLY A 71 11.19 -9.72 -6.80
C GLY A 71 11.28 -8.75 -5.63
N ASP A 72 12.01 -7.65 -5.80
CA ASP A 72 12.17 -6.62 -4.76
C ASP A 72 10.82 -5.99 -4.37
N ILE A 73 9.96 -5.71 -5.36
CA ILE A 73 8.59 -5.22 -5.10
C ILE A 73 7.79 -6.26 -4.33
N LYS A 74 7.85 -7.52 -4.77
CA LYS A 74 7.13 -8.62 -4.12
C LYS A 74 7.57 -8.81 -2.67
N ASP A 75 8.88 -8.85 -2.43
CA ASP A 75 9.42 -9.13 -1.10
C ASP A 75 9.04 -8.04 -0.09
N VAL A 76 8.98 -6.79 -0.52
CA VAL A 76 8.55 -5.68 0.35
C VAL A 76 7.03 -5.66 0.52
N VAL A 77 6.28 -5.60 -0.59
CA VAL A 77 4.83 -5.33 -0.52
C VAL A 77 4.06 -6.57 -0.15
N LYS A 78 4.39 -7.74 -0.76
CA LYS A 78 3.65 -8.97 -0.49
C LYS A 78 3.87 -9.46 0.93
N GLU A 79 5.10 -9.40 1.45
CA GLU A 79 5.36 -9.80 2.83
C GLU A 79 4.58 -8.93 3.82
N TRP A 80 4.53 -7.61 3.59
CA TRP A 80 3.75 -6.72 4.43
C TRP A 80 2.24 -6.99 4.34
N VAL A 81 1.71 -7.17 3.12
CA VAL A 81 0.27 -7.46 2.91
C VAL A 81 -0.10 -8.81 3.54
N ASP A 82 0.72 -9.85 3.37
CA ASP A 82 0.49 -11.18 3.95
C ASP A 82 0.50 -11.12 5.49
N ASP A 83 1.41 -10.35 6.08
CA ASP A 83 1.48 -10.19 7.54
C ASP A 83 0.35 -9.33 8.10
N LYS A 84 -0.05 -8.26 7.42
CA LYS A 84 -0.94 -7.25 7.98
C LYS A 84 -2.39 -7.36 7.55
N MET A 85 -2.66 -7.71 6.28
CA MET A 85 -4.00 -7.58 5.69
C MET A 85 -4.59 -8.89 5.16
N ASP A 86 -3.75 -9.80 4.64
CA ASP A 86 -4.25 -11.03 4.02
C ASP A 86 -4.98 -11.91 5.04
N HIS A 87 -6.16 -12.42 4.67
CA HIS A 87 -7.04 -13.23 5.51
C HIS A 87 -7.43 -12.56 6.84
N LYS A 88 -7.54 -11.23 6.87
CA LYS A 88 -7.97 -10.47 8.06
C LYS A 88 -9.20 -9.61 7.78
N MET A 89 -9.87 -9.25 8.89
CA MET A 89 -10.88 -8.19 8.86
C MET A 89 -10.17 -6.83 8.96
N ILE A 90 -10.31 -6.00 7.93
CA ILE A 90 -9.82 -4.62 7.93
C ILE A 90 -10.95 -3.72 8.43
N LEU A 91 -10.77 -3.08 9.57
CA LEU A 91 -11.81 -2.30 10.22
C LEU A 91 -11.29 -0.94 10.69
N SER A 92 -12.19 0.06 10.72
CA SER A 92 -11.89 1.33 11.38
C SER A 92 -11.69 1.13 12.87
N LYS A 93 -10.80 1.90 13.50
CA LYS A 93 -10.59 1.92 14.96
C LYS A 93 -11.85 2.22 15.77
N ASP A 94 -12.81 2.91 15.16
CA ASP A 94 -14.09 3.27 15.78
C ASP A 94 -15.18 2.21 15.57
N ASP A 95 -14.82 1.05 15.00
CA ASP A 95 -15.80 0.01 14.72
C ASP A 95 -16.23 -0.72 15.99
N PRO A 96 -17.53 -0.67 16.35
CA PRO A 96 -18.03 -1.30 17.58
C PRO A 96 -17.90 -2.83 17.61
N ILE A 97 -17.63 -3.49 16.48
CA ILE A 97 -17.45 -4.95 16.43
C ILE A 97 -16.04 -5.40 16.88
N LEU A 98 -15.07 -4.48 16.95
CA LEU A 98 -13.67 -4.81 17.29
C LEU A 98 -13.55 -5.59 18.60
N GLY A 99 -14.28 -5.17 19.64
CA GLY A 99 -14.26 -5.88 20.91
C GLY A 99 -14.66 -7.34 20.78
N MET A 100 -15.76 -7.61 20.09
CA MET A 100 -16.26 -8.97 19.89
C MET A 100 -15.29 -9.84 19.06
N LEU A 101 -14.68 -9.29 18.01
CA LEU A 101 -13.70 -10.02 17.20
C LEU A 101 -12.44 -10.35 18.00
N ASN A 102 -11.97 -9.41 18.81
CA ASN A 102 -10.84 -9.63 19.71
C ASN A 102 -11.13 -10.72 20.76
N ASP A 103 -12.35 -10.75 21.34
CA ASP A 103 -12.76 -11.74 22.33
C ASP A 103 -12.74 -13.18 21.78
N ILE A 104 -12.96 -13.34 20.48
CA ILE A 104 -12.89 -14.65 19.79
C ILE A 104 -11.56 -14.90 19.09
N ASN A 105 -10.56 -14.01 19.25
CA ASN A 105 -9.24 -14.06 18.60
C ASN A 105 -9.31 -14.06 17.07
N GLU A 106 -10.27 -13.36 16.48
CA GLU A 106 -10.33 -13.19 15.03
C GLU A 106 -9.23 -12.22 14.56
N PRO A 107 -8.47 -12.55 13.49
CA PRO A 107 -7.44 -11.65 12.97
C PRO A 107 -8.03 -10.35 12.42
N VAL A 108 -7.58 -9.22 12.95
CA VAL A 108 -8.04 -7.90 12.54
C VAL A 108 -6.85 -6.99 12.22
N TYR A 109 -6.97 -6.22 11.14
CA TYR A 109 -6.14 -5.05 10.88
C TYR A 109 -6.96 -3.79 11.15
N VAL A 110 -6.48 -2.92 12.03
CA VAL A 110 -7.21 -1.71 12.45
C VAL A 110 -6.63 -0.50 11.74
N MET A 111 -7.49 0.25 11.05
CA MET A 111 -7.15 1.51 10.38
C MET A 111 -7.71 2.71 11.14
N ASP A 112 -7.07 3.87 11.00
CA ASP A 112 -7.59 5.12 11.56
C ASP A 112 -8.87 5.59 10.86
N GLU A 113 -8.97 5.38 9.54
CA GLU A 113 -10.11 5.74 8.72
C GLU A 113 -11.00 4.52 8.39
N ASN A 114 -12.13 4.78 7.69
CA ASN A 114 -12.93 3.71 7.09
C ASN A 114 -12.08 2.92 6.08
N PRO A 115 -12.13 1.58 6.10
CA PRO A 115 -11.37 0.73 5.19
C PRO A 115 -12.01 0.66 3.80
N THR A 116 -12.13 1.79 3.13
CA THR A 116 -12.50 1.86 1.73
C THR A 116 -11.32 1.42 0.85
N ALA A 117 -11.58 1.04 -0.40
CA ALA A 117 -10.51 0.67 -1.34
C ALA A 117 -9.46 1.79 -1.48
N GLU A 118 -9.89 3.06 -1.42
CA GLU A 118 -9.02 4.23 -1.48
C GLU A 118 -8.08 4.30 -0.27
N ASN A 119 -8.61 4.11 0.94
CA ASN A 119 -7.83 4.18 2.17
C ASN A 119 -6.91 2.95 2.32
N ILE A 120 -7.35 1.77 1.92
CA ILE A 120 -6.50 0.57 1.89
C ILE A 120 -5.36 0.75 0.89
N ALA A 121 -5.64 1.25 -0.33
CA ALA A 121 -4.60 1.53 -1.32
C ALA A 121 -3.60 2.57 -0.81
N LYS A 122 -4.07 3.63 -0.14
CA LYS A 122 -3.24 4.66 0.48
C LYS A 122 -2.33 4.07 1.58
N GLU A 123 -2.88 3.24 2.46
CA GLU A 123 -2.14 2.60 3.54
C GLU A 123 -0.99 1.75 3.00
N ILE A 124 -1.29 0.87 2.04
CA ILE A 124 -0.28 0.03 1.39
C ILE A 124 0.79 0.89 0.69
N HIS A 125 0.38 1.95 0.00
CA HIS A 125 1.29 2.88 -0.67
C HIS A 125 2.26 3.51 0.32
N VAL A 126 1.75 4.02 1.43
CA VAL A 126 2.56 4.69 2.47
C VAL A 126 3.55 3.71 3.09
N GLU A 127 3.11 2.51 3.44
CA GLU A 127 3.97 1.49 4.06
C GLU A 127 5.06 0.98 3.10
N ALA A 128 4.73 0.76 1.83
CA ALA A 128 5.72 0.37 0.83
C ALA A 128 6.77 1.47 0.59
N ARG A 129 6.36 2.75 0.63
CA ARG A 129 7.30 3.87 0.56
C ARG A 129 8.18 3.98 1.80
N LYS A 130 7.64 3.76 3.00
CA LYS A 130 8.44 3.69 4.24
C LYS A 130 9.48 2.58 4.19
N ALA A 131 9.17 1.48 3.52
CA ALA A 131 10.09 0.37 3.29
C ALA A 131 11.14 0.65 2.19
N GLY A 132 11.10 1.82 1.55
CA GLY A 132 12.11 2.29 0.60
C GLY A 132 11.79 2.07 -0.88
N LEU A 133 10.56 1.66 -1.22
CA LEU A 133 10.12 1.59 -2.62
C LEU A 133 9.66 2.96 -3.13
N ASP A 134 10.18 3.39 -4.26
CA ASP A 134 9.77 4.64 -4.91
C ASP A 134 8.59 4.39 -5.85
N ILE A 135 7.41 4.14 -5.25
CA ILE A 135 6.19 3.88 -5.98
C ILE A 135 5.51 5.16 -6.44
N LEU A 136 4.99 5.12 -7.66
CA LEU A 136 4.20 6.18 -8.29
C LEU A 136 2.73 6.06 -7.92
N GLU A 137 2.21 4.83 -8.00
CA GLU A 137 0.79 4.56 -7.87
C GLU A 137 0.55 3.20 -7.21
N THR A 138 -0.49 3.14 -6.39
CA THR A 138 -1.05 1.89 -5.83
C THR A 138 -2.51 1.82 -6.22
N ARG A 139 -2.91 0.72 -6.85
CA ARG A 139 -4.29 0.48 -7.24
C ARG A 139 -4.80 -0.79 -6.59
N LEU A 140 -6.00 -0.72 -6.01
CA LEU A 140 -6.69 -1.86 -5.41
C LEU A 140 -8.01 -2.12 -6.13
N TRP A 141 -8.10 -3.26 -6.76
CA TRP A 141 -9.32 -3.79 -7.36
C TRP A 141 -10.08 -4.62 -6.32
N GLU A 142 -11.32 -4.26 -6.04
CA GLU A 142 -12.24 -5.05 -5.21
C GLU A 142 -13.03 -6.06 -6.03
N THR A 143 -13.30 -5.70 -7.29
CA THR A 143 -14.00 -6.53 -8.26
C THR A 143 -13.32 -6.40 -9.63
N PRO A 144 -13.60 -7.27 -10.60
CA PRO A 144 -13.03 -7.13 -11.95
C PRO A 144 -13.39 -5.82 -12.68
N SER A 145 -14.32 -5.04 -12.15
CA SER A 145 -14.80 -3.81 -12.79
C SER A 145 -14.68 -2.56 -11.92
N SER A 146 -14.15 -2.68 -10.70
CA SER A 146 -14.10 -1.56 -9.75
C SER A 146 -12.80 -1.56 -8.97
N PHE A 147 -12.10 -0.45 -9.01
CA PHE A 147 -10.85 -0.23 -8.30
C PHE A 147 -10.74 1.20 -7.78
N ALA A 148 -9.93 1.39 -6.77
CA ALA A 148 -9.45 2.69 -6.33
C ALA A 148 -7.97 2.84 -6.61
N THR A 149 -7.52 4.07 -6.82
CA THR A 149 -6.13 4.40 -7.06
C THR A 149 -5.68 5.46 -6.06
N TYR A 150 -4.51 5.25 -5.47
CA TYR A 150 -3.81 6.25 -4.70
C TYR A 150 -2.43 6.53 -5.33
N SER A 151 -2.12 7.80 -5.52
CA SER A 151 -0.80 8.28 -5.94
C SER A 151 -0.38 9.45 -5.08
N SER A 152 0.88 9.54 -4.71
CA SER A 152 1.41 10.67 -3.97
C SER A 152 2.48 11.39 -4.79
N PRO A 153 2.58 12.73 -4.70
CA PRO A 153 3.71 13.45 -5.29
C PRO A 153 5.02 12.92 -4.72
N VAL A 154 6.02 12.68 -5.57
CA VAL A 154 7.35 12.15 -5.20
C VAL A 154 8.05 13.02 -4.13
N ALA A 155 7.64 14.28 -3.95
CA ALA A 155 8.27 15.25 -3.04
C ALA A 155 7.80 15.20 -1.57
N ALA A 156 6.80 14.41 -1.20
CA ALA A 156 6.11 14.55 0.10
C ALA A 156 6.82 13.90 1.31
N LEU A 157 7.86 13.08 1.12
CA LEU A 157 8.52 12.37 2.23
C LEU A 157 9.91 12.93 2.63
N ALA A 158 10.38 14.00 1.99
CA ALA A 158 11.69 14.60 2.33
C ALA A 158 11.66 15.58 3.52
N SER A 159 10.50 15.87 4.12
CA SER A 159 10.35 16.96 5.08
C SER A 159 10.16 16.57 6.55
N ASP A 160 10.14 15.28 6.90
CA ASP A 160 9.86 14.87 8.30
C ASP A 160 11.06 14.31 9.08
N SER A 161 12.26 14.38 8.52
CA SER A 161 13.50 13.93 9.23
C SER A 161 14.32 15.06 9.88
N GLY A 162 13.73 16.22 10.18
CA GLY A 162 14.46 17.40 10.64
C GLY A 162 13.75 18.26 11.67
N ARG A 163 13.27 17.69 12.79
CA ARG A 163 12.96 18.44 14.02
C ARG A 163 13.22 17.58 15.25
N GLU A 164 14.51 17.37 15.52
CA GLU A 164 14.94 17.13 16.89
C GLU A 164 16.07 18.13 17.19
N GLY A 165 15.85 18.93 18.24
CA GLY A 165 16.84 19.53 19.07
C GLY A 165 17.28 20.96 18.78
N ASP A 166 16.74 21.90 19.49
CA ASP A 166 17.47 22.83 20.36
C ASP A 166 16.58 23.19 21.55
#